data_586042e399ba0c3a8f0c31601abf13c3
#
_entry.id   586042e399ba0c3a8f0c31601abf13c3
#
_cell.length_a   1.000
_cell.length_b   1.000
_cell.length_c   1.000
_cell.angle_alpha   90.00
_cell.angle_beta   90.00
_cell.angle_gamma   90.00
#
_symmetry.space_group_name_H-M   'P 1'
#
loop_
_entity.id
_entity.type
_entity.pdbx_description
1 polymer ?
#
loop_
_entity_poly.entity_id
_entity_poly.type
_entity_poly.pdbx_seq_one_letter_code
_entity_poly.pdbx_strand_id
1 'polypeptide(L)'
;QARPETNISLEVFADDPTEMIRQARLIDSWGDEFNYDVYVKIPVMHYDGTPTTPIIAALAAEGIKLNVTAVFTFEQIDEIVDALDEKTPAIISIFAGRLRDIGIDAHYIFSHGADERTRTNKSLIKYLWASSREAYNFIDAQSAGADIITMTPDLIKKVNGFNKKEPKQFSLETCQMFIDDATKAG
;
A
#
# COMPACT_ATOMS: atom_id res chain seq x y z
N GLN A 1 0.01 20.87 20.40
CA GLN A 1 0.41 21.01 18.98
C GLN A 1 -0.44 20.03 18.16
N ALA A 2 -0.87 20.43 16.96
CA ALA A 2 -1.54 19.49 16.05
C ALA A 2 -0.57 18.38 15.65
N ARG A 3 -1.06 17.13 15.51
CA ARG A 3 -0.27 16.02 14.99
C ARG A 3 0.18 16.35 13.54
N PRO A 4 1.39 15.92 13.13
CA PRO A 4 1.79 16.06 11.73
C PRO A 4 0.74 15.41 10.81
N GLU A 5 0.52 15.99 9.62
CA GLU A 5 -0.38 15.40 8.61
C GLU A 5 0.16 14.07 8.03
N THR A 6 1.39 13.68 8.40
CA THR A 6 2.07 12.49 7.89
C THR A 6 1.76 11.28 8.77
N ASN A 7 1.16 10.26 8.18
CA ASN A 7 0.94 8.97 8.82
C ASN A 7 2.22 8.13 8.77
N ILE A 8 2.49 7.41 9.84
CA ILE A 8 3.61 6.46 9.92
C ILE A 8 3.04 5.06 10.13
N SER A 9 3.49 4.09 9.34
CA SER A 9 3.16 2.68 9.57
C SER A 9 4.38 1.94 10.08
N LEU A 10 4.26 1.31 11.26
CA LEU A 10 5.32 0.52 11.89
C LEU A 10 4.86 -0.93 12.03
N GLU A 11 5.69 -1.86 11.58
CA GLU A 11 5.33 -3.28 11.47
C GLU A 11 5.70 -4.05 12.73
N VAL A 12 4.81 -4.97 13.17
CA VAL A 12 5.14 -5.98 14.17
C VAL A 12 6.11 -7.00 13.60
N PHE A 13 7.01 -7.52 14.43
CA PHE A 13 8.04 -8.50 14.03
C PHE A 13 7.74 -9.93 14.48
N ALA A 14 6.84 -10.09 15.48
CA ALA A 14 6.47 -11.39 15.99
C ALA A 14 5.50 -12.10 15.08
N ASP A 15 5.56 -13.44 15.07
CA ASP A 15 4.57 -14.32 14.45
C ASP A 15 3.68 -15.02 15.51
N ASP A 16 4.15 -15.11 16.77
CA ASP A 16 3.33 -15.56 17.89
C ASP A 16 2.18 -14.57 18.16
N PRO A 17 0.92 -15.03 18.22
CA PRO A 17 -0.26 -14.17 18.36
C PRO A 17 -0.22 -13.25 19.59
N THR A 18 0.23 -13.78 20.74
CA THR A 18 0.28 -13.01 21.99
C THR A 18 1.32 -11.90 21.91
N GLU A 19 2.49 -12.24 21.37
CA GLU A 19 3.58 -11.28 21.20
C GLU A 19 3.26 -10.26 20.11
N MET A 20 2.58 -10.65 19.02
CA MET A 20 2.11 -9.74 17.97
C MET A 20 1.16 -8.69 18.56
N ILE A 21 0.18 -9.09 19.38
CA ILE A 21 -0.73 -8.17 20.06
C ILE A 21 0.02 -7.25 21.02
N ARG A 22 0.98 -7.79 21.78
CA ARG A 22 1.81 -6.98 22.70
C ARG A 22 2.60 -5.91 21.95
N GLN A 23 3.24 -6.28 20.85
CA GLN A 23 3.99 -5.34 20.00
C GLN A 23 3.07 -4.31 19.34
N ALA A 24 1.89 -4.72 18.89
CA ALA A 24 0.91 -3.81 18.28
C ALA A 24 0.49 -2.71 19.25
N ARG A 25 0.16 -3.05 20.49
CA ARG A 25 -0.19 -2.08 21.54
C ARG A 25 0.97 -1.15 21.90
N LEU A 26 2.20 -1.69 21.91
CA LEU A 26 3.40 -0.87 22.15
C LEU A 26 3.61 0.14 21.02
N ILE A 27 3.50 -0.29 19.75
CA ILE A 27 3.64 0.58 18.58
C ILE A 27 2.57 1.68 18.60
N ASP A 28 1.32 1.33 18.90
CA ASP A 28 0.22 2.28 19.00
C ASP A 28 0.49 3.36 20.06
N SER A 29 1.02 2.96 21.22
CA SER A 29 1.36 3.91 22.29
C SER A 29 2.41 4.95 21.90
N TRP A 30 3.28 4.64 20.95
CA TRP A 30 4.26 5.61 20.42
C TRP A 30 3.60 6.77 19.67
N GLY A 31 2.40 6.54 19.11
CA GLY A 31 1.63 7.60 18.46
C GLY A 31 1.32 8.74 19.41
N ASP A 32 0.93 8.44 20.63
CA ASP A 32 0.66 9.44 21.68
C ASP A 32 1.96 9.99 22.27
N GLU A 33 2.93 9.15 22.54
CA GLU A 33 4.23 9.55 23.12
C GLU A 33 4.98 10.56 22.24
N PHE A 34 5.02 10.29 20.92
CA PHE A 34 5.78 11.13 19.97
C PHE A 34 4.90 12.08 19.14
N ASN A 35 3.60 12.12 19.39
CA ASN A 35 2.62 12.95 18.68
C ASN A 35 2.58 12.69 17.16
N TYR A 36 2.62 11.43 16.75
CA TYR A 36 2.45 10.99 15.36
C TYR A 36 1.12 10.26 15.14
N ASP A 37 0.62 10.29 13.92
CA ASP A 37 -0.49 9.44 13.49
C ASP A 37 0.06 8.07 13.05
N VAL A 38 0.07 7.10 14.01
CA VAL A 38 0.67 5.78 13.82
C VAL A 38 -0.39 4.77 13.38
N TYR A 39 -0.06 3.98 12.38
CA TYR A 39 -0.77 2.77 11.99
C TYR A 39 0.11 1.55 12.30
N VAL A 40 -0.42 0.60 13.04
CA VAL A 40 0.25 -0.66 13.32
C VAL A 40 0.14 -1.57 12.10
N LYS A 41 1.28 -1.93 11.52
CA LYS A 41 1.30 -2.77 10.32
C LYS A 41 1.37 -4.25 10.71
N ILE A 42 0.40 -5.04 10.21
CA ILE A 42 0.25 -6.46 10.50
C ILE A 42 0.14 -7.24 9.19
N PRO A 43 0.92 -8.34 9.00
CA PRO A 43 0.73 -9.26 7.88
C PRO A 43 -0.67 -9.88 7.91
N VAL A 44 -1.25 -10.15 6.73
CA VAL A 44 -2.58 -10.76 6.60
C VAL A 44 -2.63 -12.22 7.09
N MET A 45 -1.48 -12.88 7.19
CA MET A 45 -1.36 -14.26 7.66
C MET A 45 -0.07 -14.48 8.43
N HIS A 46 -0.07 -15.50 9.26
CA HIS A 46 1.10 -16.04 9.95
C HIS A 46 2.04 -16.77 8.99
N TYR A 47 3.23 -17.08 9.47
CA TYR A 47 4.24 -17.83 8.71
C TYR A 47 3.75 -19.22 8.25
N ASP A 48 2.87 -19.86 9.02
CA ASP A 48 2.26 -21.15 8.69
C ASP A 48 1.07 -21.06 7.71
N GLY A 49 0.70 -19.82 7.27
CA GLY A 49 -0.41 -19.54 6.37
C GLY A 49 -1.77 -19.38 7.05
N THR A 50 -1.84 -19.44 8.37
CA THR A 50 -3.10 -19.16 9.08
C THR A 50 -3.42 -17.65 9.07
N PRO A 51 -4.69 -17.24 8.91
CA PRO A 51 -5.07 -15.83 8.90
C PRO A 51 -4.80 -15.12 10.24
N THR A 52 -4.37 -13.86 10.17
CA THR A 52 -4.25 -12.99 11.34
C THR A 52 -5.54 -12.21 11.66
N THR A 53 -6.62 -12.49 10.97
CA THR A 53 -7.93 -11.82 11.14
C THR A 53 -8.45 -11.80 12.59
N PRO A 54 -8.25 -12.85 13.44
CA PRO A 54 -8.63 -12.77 14.85
C PRO A 54 -7.86 -11.69 15.63
N ILE A 55 -6.58 -11.48 15.30
CA ILE A 55 -5.74 -10.42 15.90
C ILE A 55 -6.18 -9.06 15.38
N ILE A 56 -6.43 -8.94 14.08
CA ILE A 56 -6.93 -7.70 13.44
C ILE A 56 -8.24 -7.27 14.10
N ALA A 57 -9.20 -8.19 14.29
CA ALA A 57 -10.48 -7.91 14.93
C ALA A 57 -10.30 -7.43 16.39
N ALA A 58 -9.44 -8.11 17.17
CA ALA A 58 -9.17 -7.74 18.54
C ALA A 58 -8.58 -6.32 18.67
N LEU A 59 -7.57 -6.00 17.86
CA LEU A 59 -6.91 -4.71 17.89
C LEU A 59 -7.79 -3.58 17.33
N ALA A 60 -8.57 -3.84 16.29
CA ALA A 60 -9.53 -2.88 15.76
C ALA A 60 -10.62 -2.54 16.80
N ALA A 61 -11.10 -3.54 17.55
CA ALA A 61 -12.05 -3.32 18.64
C ALA A 61 -11.47 -2.47 19.81
N GLU A 62 -10.16 -2.44 19.97
CA GLU A 62 -9.46 -1.56 20.90
C GLU A 62 -9.26 -0.13 20.35
N GLY A 63 -9.65 0.14 19.08
CA GLY A 63 -9.48 1.43 18.44
C GLY A 63 -8.07 1.66 17.86
N ILE A 64 -7.24 0.62 17.78
CA ILE A 64 -5.90 0.69 17.20
C ILE A 64 -5.99 0.78 15.68
N LYS A 65 -5.37 1.80 15.11
CA LYS A 65 -5.30 1.97 13.65
C LYS A 65 -4.38 0.95 13.03
N LEU A 66 -4.90 0.17 12.08
CA LEU A 66 -4.18 -0.92 11.46
C LEU A 66 -3.81 -0.63 10.00
N ASN A 67 -2.66 -1.14 9.57
CA ASN A 67 -2.27 -1.27 8.17
C ASN A 67 -2.05 -2.76 7.88
N VAL A 68 -3.10 -3.45 7.40
CA VAL A 68 -3.01 -4.87 7.07
C VAL A 68 -2.25 -5.03 5.76
N THR A 69 -1.16 -5.79 5.80
CA THR A 69 -0.19 -5.86 4.70
C THR A 69 -0.06 -7.26 4.10
N ALA A 70 0.62 -7.35 2.96
CA ALA A 70 0.79 -8.56 2.17
C ALA A 70 -0.54 -9.13 1.65
N VAL A 71 -1.46 -8.24 1.23
CA VAL A 71 -2.77 -8.63 0.69
C VAL A 71 -2.66 -8.83 -0.82
N PHE A 72 -3.22 -9.96 -1.32
CA PHE A 72 -3.13 -10.38 -2.71
C PHE A 72 -4.46 -10.84 -3.31
N THR A 73 -5.45 -11.26 -2.50
CA THR A 73 -6.67 -11.90 -3.00
C THR A 73 -7.96 -11.22 -2.53
N PHE A 74 -9.06 -11.52 -3.21
CA PHE A 74 -10.39 -11.05 -2.84
C PHE A 74 -10.81 -11.56 -1.46
N GLU A 75 -10.60 -12.85 -1.21
CA GLU A 75 -10.94 -13.50 0.04
C GLU A 75 -10.23 -12.86 1.23
N GLN A 76 -8.95 -12.50 1.06
CA GLN A 76 -8.21 -11.78 2.10
C GLN A 76 -8.82 -10.40 2.37
N ILE A 77 -9.27 -9.69 1.32
CA ILE A 77 -9.94 -8.39 1.50
C ILE A 77 -11.25 -8.57 2.28
N ASP A 78 -12.07 -9.56 1.91
CA ASP A 78 -13.35 -9.83 2.56
C ASP A 78 -13.15 -10.12 4.05
N GLU A 79 -12.23 -11.03 4.39
CA GLU A 79 -11.91 -11.40 5.76
C GLU A 79 -11.39 -10.20 6.58
N ILE A 80 -10.51 -9.36 5.98
CA ILE A 80 -9.99 -8.17 6.65
C ILE A 80 -11.09 -7.14 6.87
N VAL A 81 -11.90 -6.87 5.84
CA VAL A 81 -12.98 -5.88 5.93
C VAL A 81 -14.00 -6.30 6.99
N ASP A 82 -14.34 -7.60 7.06
CA ASP A 82 -15.25 -8.12 8.09
C ASP A 82 -14.66 -7.99 9.51
N ALA A 83 -13.35 -8.19 9.66
CA ALA A 83 -12.64 -8.10 10.95
C ALA A 83 -12.43 -6.67 11.45
N LEU A 84 -12.37 -5.67 10.56
CA LEU A 84 -12.14 -4.28 10.93
C LEU A 84 -13.38 -3.63 11.55
N ASP A 85 -13.16 -2.72 12.49
CA ASP A 85 -14.22 -1.87 13.07
C ASP A 85 -14.59 -0.71 12.12
N GLU A 86 -15.88 -0.31 12.12
CA GLU A 86 -16.36 0.78 11.25
C GLU A 86 -15.91 2.19 11.71
N LYS A 87 -15.48 2.34 12.97
CA LYS A 87 -15.14 3.62 13.58
C LYS A 87 -13.65 3.89 13.60
N THR A 88 -12.83 2.85 13.41
CA THR A 88 -11.37 2.93 13.48
C THR A 88 -10.77 3.01 12.07
N PRO A 89 -10.00 4.07 11.75
CA PRO A 89 -9.32 4.15 10.47
C PRO A 89 -8.38 2.97 10.23
N ALA A 90 -8.41 2.42 9.01
CA ALA A 90 -7.54 1.31 8.64
C ALA A 90 -7.00 1.47 7.21
N ILE A 91 -5.87 0.82 6.94
CA ILE A 91 -5.26 0.73 5.62
C ILE A 91 -5.17 -0.75 5.24
N ILE A 92 -5.55 -1.08 4.02
CA ILE A 92 -5.33 -2.40 3.42
C ILE A 92 -4.28 -2.25 2.32
N SER A 93 -3.09 -2.81 2.54
CA SER A 93 -1.95 -2.73 1.62
C SER A 93 -1.95 -3.89 0.63
N ILE A 94 -2.46 -3.64 -0.58
CA ILE A 94 -2.49 -4.59 -1.69
C ILE A 94 -1.14 -4.57 -2.40
N PHE A 95 -0.49 -5.74 -2.54
CA PHE A 95 0.85 -5.85 -3.14
C PHE A 95 0.80 -5.89 -4.66
N ALA A 96 0.24 -4.84 -5.25
CA ALA A 96 0.01 -4.69 -6.68
C ALA A 96 1.24 -4.95 -7.56
N GLY A 97 2.41 -4.47 -7.14
CA GLY A 97 3.64 -4.73 -7.90
C GLY A 97 3.98 -6.22 -7.96
N ARG A 98 3.83 -6.95 -6.85
CA ARG A 98 4.06 -8.42 -6.83
C ARG A 98 2.98 -9.20 -7.58
N LEU A 99 1.73 -8.74 -7.57
CA LEU A 99 0.67 -9.32 -8.42
C LEU A 99 1.06 -9.24 -9.89
N ARG A 100 1.59 -8.09 -10.33
CA ARG A 100 2.06 -7.90 -11.70
C ARG A 100 3.28 -8.76 -12.03
N ASP A 101 4.19 -9.02 -11.09
CA ASP A 101 5.32 -9.93 -11.28
C ASP A 101 4.88 -11.35 -11.67
N ILE A 102 3.64 -11.76 -11.31
CA ILE A 102 3.03 -13.05 -11.66
C ILE A 102 1.91 -12.92 -12.72
N GLY A 103 1.81 -11.76 -13.39
CA GLY A 103 0.88 -11.54 -14.50
C GLY A 103 -0.58 -11.25 -14.10
N ILE A 104 -0.84 -10.89 -12.85
CA ILE A 104 -2.19 -10.55 -12.36
C ILE A 104 -2.39 -9.03 -12.39
N ASP A 105 -3.52 -8.59 -12.97
CA ASP A 105 -3.89 -7.17 -12.96
C ASP A 105 -4.50 -6.78 -11.61
N ALA A 106 -3.79 -5.92 -10.88
CA ALA A 106 -4.20 -5.46 -9.57
C ALA A 106 -5.48 -4.59 -9.59
N HIS A 107 -5.89 -4.02 -10.74
CA HIS A 107 -7.11 -3.21 -10.83
C HIS A 107 -8.35 -3.95 -10.35
N TYR A 108 -8.47 -5.25 -10.66
CA TYR A 108 -9.59 -6.06 -10.19
C TYR A 108 -9.65 -6.18 -8.68
N ILE A 109 -8.48 -6.30 -8.03
CA ILE A 109 -8.39 -6.39 -6.57
C ILE A 109 -8.81 -5.07 -5.91
N PHE A 110 -8.40 -3.93 -6.49
CA PHE A 110 -8.82 -2.61 -5.98
C PHE A 110 -10.31 -2.35 -6.19
N SER A 111 -10.87 -2.74 -7.35
CA SER A 111 -12.31 -2.61 -7.61
C SER A 111 -13.12 -3.41 -6.60
N HIS A 112 -12.73 -4.67 -6.32
CA HIS A 112 -13.36 -5.49 -5.30
C HIS A 112 -13.30 -4.83 -3.92
N GLY A 113 -12.13 -4.31 -3.53
CA GLY A 113 -11.98 -3.58 -2.26
C GLY A 113 -12.91 -2.36 -2.15
N ALA A 114 -13.07 -1.59 -3.23
CA ALA A 114 -13.98 -0.45 -3.26
C ALA A 114 -15.44 -0.88 -3.09
N ASP A 115 -15.83 -2.00 -3.72
CA ASP A 115 -17.15 -2.58 -3.58
C ASP A 115 -17.40 -3.05 -2.13
N GLU A 116 -16.45 -3.74 -1.52
CA GLU A 116 -16.51 -4.21 -0.14
C GLU A 116 -16.61 -3.05 0.87
N ARG A 117 -15.81 -1.99 0.69
CA ARG A 117 -15.90 -0.77 1.49
C ARG A 117 -17.31 -0.14 1.42
N THR A 118 -17.89 -0.13 0.23
CA THR A 118 -19.24 0.40 0.00
C THR A 118 -20.31 -0.51 0.61
N ARG A 119 -20.23 -1.82 0.38
CA ARG A 119 -21.15 -2.83 0.90
C ARG A 119 -21.23 -2.79 2.43
N THR A 120 -20.11 -2.65 3.09
CA THR A 120 -20.01 -2.66 4.56
C THR A 120 -20.14 -1.28 5.22
N ASN A 121 -20.25 -0.21 4.41
CA ASN A 121 -20.25 1.20 4.88
C ASN A 121 -19.03 1.56 5.74
N LYS A 122 -17.89 0.89 5.55
CA LYS A 122 -16.63 1.14 6.30
C LYS A 122 -15.78 2.20 5.59
N SER A 123 -16.28 3.43 5.54
CA SER A 123 -15.69 4.55 4.80
C SER A 123 -14.30 4.98 5.29
N LEU A 124 -13.87 4.56 6.48
CA LEU A 124 -12.55 4.87 7.06
C LEU A 124 -11.44 3.92 6.57
N ILE A 125 -11.78 2.86 5.81
CA ILE A 125 -10.79 1.98 5.18
C ILE A 125 -10.20 2.67 3.95
N LYS A 126 -8.87 2.69 3.87
CA LYS A 126 -8.11 3.15 2.70
C LYS A 126 -7.36 1.99 2.05
N TYR A 127 -7.39 1.94 0.73
CA TYR A 127 -6.63 0.95 -0.04
C TYR A 127 -5.31 1.54 -0.51
N LEU A 128 -4.21 0.83 -0.22
CA LEU A 128 -2.85 1.25 -0.54
C LEU A 128 -2.25 0.36 -1.63
N TRP A 129 -1.80 0.99 -2.71
CA TRP A 129 -1.00 0.35 -3.75
C TRP A 129 0.43 0.17 -3.26
N ALA A 130 0.78 -1.07 -2.91
CA ALA A 130 2.09 -1.41 -2.37
C ALA A 130 2.99 -2.07 -3.42
N SER A 131 4.30 -2.11 -3.11
CA SER A 131 5.30 -2.83 -3.91
C SER A 131 5.48 -2.27 -5.33
N SER A 132 5.40 -0.94 -5.51
CA SER A 132 5.60 -0.31 -6.82
C SER A 132 6.95 -0.67 -7.42
N ARG A 133 6.96 -1.07 -8.72
CA ARG A 133 8.13 -1.51 -9.48
C ARG A 133 8.66 -0.44 -10.43
N GLU A 134 7.77 0.42 -10.90
CA GLU A 134 8.08 1.45 -11.88
C GLU A 134 7.32 2.75 -11.63
N ALA A 135 7.78 3.84 -12.23
CA ALA A 135 7.16 5.15 -12.03
C ALA A 135 5.71 5.20 -12.55
N TYR A 136 5.40 4.43 -13.62
CA TYR A 136 4.07 4.40 -14.21
C TYR A 136 3.01 3.82 -13.25
N ASN A 137 3.43 3.06 -12.22
CA ASN A 137 2.50 2.57 -11.19
C ASN A 137 1.76 3.70 -10.46
N PHE A 138 2.27 4.94 -10.51
CA PHE A 138 1.55 6.11 -10.02
C PHE A 138 0.23 6.32 -10.79
N ILE A 139 0.28 6.21 -12.12
CA ILE A 139 -0.90 6.31 -12.99
C ILE A 139 -1.83 5.11 -12.79
N ASP A 140 -1.25 3.90 -12.68
CA ASP A 140 -2.01 2.68 -12.44
C ASP A 140 -2.79 2.74 -11.13
N ALA A 141 -2.12 3.12 -10.04
CA ALA A 141 -2.74 3.25 -8.72
C ALA A 141 -3.89 4.27 -8.74
N GLN A 142 -3.68 5.41 -9.40
CA GLN A 142 -4.72 6.42 -9.57
C GLN A 142 -5.91 5.89 -10.37
N SER A 143 -5.67 5.18 -11.49
CA SER A 143 -6.73 4.61 -12.31
C SER A 143 -7.46 3.44 -11.63
N ALA A 144 -6.78 2.71 -10.74
CA ALA A 144 -7.37 1.65 -9.93
C ALA A 144 -8.19 2.18 -8.73
N GLY A 145 -8.16 3.49 -8.46
CA GLY A 145 -8.85 4.09 -7.31
C GLY A 145 -8.16 3.82 -5.97
N ALA A 146 -6.84 3.59 -5.97
CA ALA A 146 -6.08 3.50 -4.73
C ALA A 146 -6.06 4.85 -4.00
N ASP A 147 -6.27 4.82 -2.69
CA ASP A 147 -6.22 6.03 -1.85
C ASP A 147 -4.78 6.45 -1.55
N ILE A 148 -3.86 5.49 -1.51
CA ILE A 148 -2.44 5.69 -1.15
C ILE A 148 -1.57 4.87 -2.10
N ILE A 149 -0.36 5.34 -2.39
CA ILE A 149 0.68 4.56 -3.07
C ILE A 149 2.01 4.65 -2.33
N THR A 150 2.73 3.53 -2.21
CA THR A 150 4.11 3.51 -1.74
C THR A 150 5.09 3.49 -2.91
N MET A 151 6.08 4.36 -2.87
CA MET A 151 7.11 4.48 -3.90
C MET A 151 8.47 4.76 -3.27
N THR A 152 9.53 4.24 -3.88
CA THR A 152 10.89 4.63 -3.51
C THR A 152 11.19 6.08 -3.92
N PRO A 153 12.15 6.78 -3.28
CA PRO A 153 12.53 8.13 -3.68
C PRO A 153 12.89 8.26 -5.16
N ASP A 154 13.54 7.23 -5.75
CA ASP A 154 13.90 7.23 -7.17
C ASP A 154 12.66 7.16 -8.08
N LEU A 155 11.65 6.39 -7.72
CA LEU A 155 10.38 6.33 -8.46
C LEU A 155 9.64 7.67 -8.35
N ILE A 156 9.59 8.28 -7.17
CA ILE A 156 9.00 9.62 -6.97
C ILE A 156 9.69 10.66 -7.86
N LYS A 157 11.03 10.64 -7.91
CA LYS A 157 11.80 11.53 -8.79
C LYS A 157 11.44 11.36 -10.25
N LYS A 158 11.22 10.12 -10.72
CA LYS A 158 10.78 9.84 -12.09
C LYS A 158 9.36 10.36 -12.34
N VAL A 159 8.42 10.14 -11.42
CA VAL A 159 7.04 10.67 -11.52
C VAL A 159 7.03 12.20 -11.62
N ASN A 160 7.88 12.90 -10.86
CA ASN A 160 8.03 14.35 -10.94
C ASN A 160 8.57 14.82 -12.31
N GLY A 161 9.09 13.90 -13.11
CA GLY A 161 9.52 14.13 -14.51
C GLY A 161 8.42 13.90 -15.55
N PHE A 162 7.26 13.39 -15.19
CA PHE A 162 6.17 13.12 -16.13
C PHE A 162 5.68 14.40 -16.80
N ASN A 163 5.26 14.27 -18.08
CA ASN A 163 4.70 15.35 -18.89
C ASN A 163 5.64 16.56 -19.11
N LYS A 164 6.95 16.41 -18.88
CA LYS A 164 7.94 17.47 -19.13
C LYS A 164 8.53 17.45 -20.54
N LYS A 165 8.26 16.40 -21.33
CA LYS A 165 8.71 16.26 -22.72
C LYS A 165 7.53 15.97 -23.64
N GLU A 166 7.50 16.69 -24.76
CA GLU A 166 6.59 16.39 -25.84
C GLU A 166 7.03 15.10 -26.55
N PRO A 167 6.11 14.17 -26.90
CA PRO A 167 6.46 12.90 -27.57
C PRO A 167 7.28 13.09 -28.86
N LYS A 168 6.98 14.11 -29.66
CA LYS A 168 7.71 14.42 -30.89
C LYS A 168 9.16 14.81 -30.60
N GLN A 169 9.39 15.61 -29.57
CA GLN A 169 10.74 16.00 -29.14
C GLN A 169 11.52 14.79 -28.65
N PHE A 170 10.86 13.89 -27.88
CA PHE A 170 11.47 12.68 -27.38
C PHE A 170 11.85 11.72 -28.52
N SER A 171 11.01 11.61 -29.56
CA SER A 171 11.31 10.87 -30.79
C SER A 171 12.56 11.42 -31.48
N LEU A 172 12.66 12.74 -31.67
CA LEU A 172 13.82 13.39 -32.30
C LEU A 172 15.12 13.08 -31.53
N GLU A 173 15.12 13.26 -30.22
CA GLU A 173 16.28 12.98 -29.35
C GLU A 173 16.70 11.50 -29.44
N THR A 174 15.74 10.57 -29.52
CA THR A 174 16.02 9.14 -29.69
C THR A 174 16.69 8.85 -31.04
N CYS A 175 16.20 9.46 -32.13
CA CYS A 175 16.81 9.32 -33.45
C CYS A 175 18.26 9.88 -33.48
N GLN A 176 18.47 11.02 -32.84
CA GLN A 176 19.81 11.64 -32.72
C GLN A 176 20.75 10.71 -31.94
N MET A 177 20.29 10.14 -30.83
CA MET A 177 21.07 9.16 -30.04
C MET A 177 21.48 7.95 -30.89
N PHE A 178 20.61 7.39 -31.74
CA PHE A 178 20.94 6.27 -32.63
C PHE A 178 22.06 6.63 -33.62
N ILE A 179 22.03 7.83 -34.19
CA ILE A 179 23.06 8.30 -35.13
C ILE A 179 24.41 8.48 -34.39
N ASP A 180 24.38 9.10 -33.20
CA ASP A 180 25.57 9.30 -32.38
C ASP A 180 26.22 7.98 -31.96
N ASP A 181 25.42 6.98 -31.57
CA ASP A 181 25.89 5.65 -31.18
C ASP A 181 26.48 4.88 -32.39
N ALA A 182 25.84 4.96 -33.55
CA ALA A 182 26.38 4.37 -34.77
C ALA A 182 27.72 5.01 -35.20
N THR A 183 27.84 6.33 -35.03
CA THR A 183 29.08 7.07 -35.37
C THR A 183 30.23 6.70 -34.42
N LYS A 184 29.94 6.41 -33.13
CA LYS A 184 30.96 5.99 -32.16
C LYS A 184 31.40 4.53 -32.35
N ALA A 185 30.55 3.71 -32.93
CA ALA A 185 30.82 2.28 -33.12
C ALA A 185 31.57 1.96 -34.41
N GLY A 186 31.68 2.90 -35.36
CA GLY A 186 32.43 2.80 -36.63
C GLY A 186 33.77 3.52 -36.54
#